data_37273af9fcdbc10f777af71479644fa1
#
_entry.id   37273af9fcdbc10f777af71479644fa1
#
_cell.length_a   1.000
_cell.length_b   1.000
_cell.length_c   1.000
_cell.angle_alpha   90.00
_cell.angle_beta   90.00
_cell.angle_gamma   90.00
#
_symmetry.space_group_name_H-M   'P 1'
#
loop_
_entity.id
_entity.type
_entity.pdbx_description
1 polymer ?
#
loop_
_entity_poly.entity_id
_entity_poly.type
_entity_poly.pdbx_seq_one_letter_code
_entity_poly.pdbx_strand_id
1 'polypeptide(L)'
;DRQVGLFFWLWIGQPAATGAYDAGALLEQENGRDILFHQDVPESPDGQQHFWGKPLWGYYDSADEWVIRRQIELLMLAGVDFIVFDTTNARTYPQVYEQVLAVIQAYQQAGWNPPRAAFYTHSHSLDTVRVLYEELYRPGKFASAWYQLDGKPLIIAYTASAPDLAEAAIRGDTAYSPAELSPEILDFFTFKRPQWPFDPFYPDGFPWIEWTYPQPLHGDVMNVTVASHPNV
;
A
#
# COMPACT_ATOMS: atom_id res chain seq x y z
N ASP A 1 12.23 -20.14 -8.25
CA ASP A 1 12.37 -18.90 -9.02
C ASP A 1 12.24 -17.71 -8.07
N ARG A 2 12.93 -16.62 -8.39
CA ARG A 2 12.83 -15.37 -7.62
C ARG A 2 11.66 -14.57 -8.15
N GLN A 3 10.92 -13.92 -7.25
CA GLN A 3 9.81 -13.05 -7.59
C GLN A 3 10.13 -11.61 -7.18
N VAL A 4 9.63 -10.67 -7.97
CA VAL A 4 9.80 -9.23 -7.75
C VAL A 4 8.46 -8.62 -7.39
N GLY A 5 8.37 -8.11 -6.17
CA GLY A 5 7.22 -7.35 -5.70
C GLY A 5 7.53 -5.85 -5.65
N LEU A 6 6.51 -5.02 -5.85
CA LEU A 6 6.63 -3.57 -5.75
C LEU A 6 5.48 -3.00 -4.92
N PHE A 7 5.78 -2.06 -4.00
CA PHE A 7 4.75 -1.29 -3.32
C PHE A 7 3.99 -0.41 -4.29
N PHE A 8 2.67 -0.39 -4.16
CA PHE A 8 1.76 0.40 -4.98
C PHE A 8 0.89 1.29 -4.07
N TRP A 9 1.08 2.60 -4.21
CA TRP A 9 0.45 3.60 -3.36
C TRP A 9 -0.95 3.95 -3.88
N LEU A 10 -1.97 3.80 -3.01
CA LEU A 10 -3.37 4.02 -3.37
C LEU A 10 -3.87 5.44 -3.10
N TRP A 11 -3.09 6.24 -2.40
CA TRP A 11 -3.50 7.53 -1.85
C TRP A 11 -2.87 8.75 -2.54
N ILE A 12 -2.13 8.55 -3.62
CA ILE A 12 -1.47 9.62 -4.35
C ILE A 12 -2.51 10.40 -5.17
N GLY A 13 -2.41 11.74 -5.17
CA GLY A 13 -3.29 12.61 -5.93
C GLY A 13 -4.68 12.73 -5.33
N GLN A 14 -4.87 12.47 -4.06
CA GLN A 14 -6.09 12.73 -3.31
C GLN A 14 -7.31 11.89 -3.73
N PRO A 15 -7.31 10.58 -3.53
CA PRO A 15 -8.44 9.73 -3.90
C PRO A 15 -9.70 10.01 -3.10
N ALA A 16 -9.63 10.80 -2.03
CA ALA A 16 -10.73 10.95 -1.11
C ALA A 16 -11.57 12.23 -1.32
N ALA A 17 -11.08 13.27 -2.00
CA ALA A 17 -11.81 14.53 -1.98
C ALA A 17 -11.70 15.43 -3.22
N THR A 18 -10.55 15.97 -3.58
CA THR A 18 -10.49 17.18 -4.41
C THR A 18 -9.53 17.12 -5.59
N GLY A 19 -8.92 15.98 -5.85
CA GLY A 19 -7.98 15.80 -6.94
C GLY A 19 -6.52 16.07 -6.57
N ALA A 20 -5.67 16.05 -7.57
CA ALA A 20 -4.23 16.24 -7.41
C ALA A 20 -3.87 17.72 -7.22
N TYR A 21 -3.00 18.00 -6.24
CA TYR A 21 -2.50 19.35 -5.99
C TYR A 21 -1.21 19.62 -6.75
N ASP A 22 -1.16 20.71 -7.52
CA ASP A 22 0.02 21.09 -8.30
C ASP A 22 1.04 21.82 -7.41
N ALA A 23 1.80 21.06 -6.64
CA ALA A 23 2.87 21.60 -5.81
C ALA A 23 3.95 22.32 -6.64
N GLY A 24 4.15 21.94 -7.90
CA GLY A 24 5.10 22.63 -8.81
C GLY A 24 4.65 24.05 -9.11
N ALA A 25 3.41 24.23 -9.54
CA ALA A 25 2.86 25.57 -9.80
C ALA A 25 2.83 26.43 -8.53
N LEU A 26 2.57 25.80 -7.36
CA LEU A 26 2.63 26.50 -6.09
C LEU A 26 4.04 27.00 -5.77
N LEU A 27 5.06 26.17 -5.95
CA LEU A 27 6.46 26.52 -5.68
C LEU A 27 7.04 27.59 -6.63
N GLU A 28 6.43 27.83 -7.79
CA GLU A 28 6.77 28.93 -8.71
C GLU A 28 6.30 30.30 -8.20
N GLN A 29 5.40 30.35 -7.23
CA GLN A 29 4.95 31.58 -6.62
C GLN A 29 5.99 32.16 -5.64
N GLU A 30 6.02 33.48 -5.46
CA GLU A 30 6.98 34.17 -4.58
C GLU A 30 7.00 33.59 -3.15
N ASN A 31 5.82 33.22 -2.59
CA ASN A 31 5.68 32.60 -1.28
C ASN A 31 5.33 31.12 -1.33
N GLY A 32 5.52 30.44 -2.47
CA GLY A 32 5.00 29.12 -2.72
C GLY A 32 5.47 28.07 -1.71
N ARG A 33 6.71 28.16 -1.26
CA ARG A 33 7.24 27.25 -0.25
C ARG A 33 6.57 27.46 1.11
N ASP A 34 6.35 28.69 1.51
CA ASP A 34 5.67 29.02 2.77
C ASP A 34 4.21 28.56 2.73
N ILE A 35 3.53 28.78 1.61
CA ILE A 35 2.17 28.31 1.39
C ILE A 35 2.12 26.80 1.50
N LEU A 36 3.02 26.08 0.83
CA LEU A 36 3.03 24.61 0.79
C LEU A 36 3.25 23.97 2.17
N PHE A 37 4.07 24.60 3.04
CA PHE A 37 4.47 24.00 4.31
C PHE A 37 3.81 24.59 5.54
N HIS A 38 3.17 25.76 5.44
CA HIS A 38 2.74 26.52 6.63
C HIS A 38 1.36 27.13 6.52
N GLN A 39 0.68 26.99 5.38
CA GLN A 39 -0.62 27.62 5.17
C GLN A 39 -1.67 26.61 4.70
N ASP A 40 -2.84 26.63 5.32
CA ASP A 40 -4.01 25.87 4.90
C ASP A 40 -4.77 26.67 3.84
N VAL A 41 -4.53 26.39 2.57
CA VAL A 41 -5.15 27.06 1.42
C VAL A 41 -5.77 26.04 0.47
N PRO A 42 -6.74 26.42 -0.37
CA PRO A 42 -7.39 25.48 -1.31
C PRO A 42 -6.43 24.79 -2.27
N GLU A 43 -5.33 25.46 -2.63
CA GLU A 43 -4.28 24.94 -3.51
C GLU A 43 -3.34 23.95 -2.81
N SER A 44 -3.31 23.97 -1.48
CA SER A 44 -2.48 23.11 -0.63
C SER A 44 -3.12 22.95 0.76
N PRO A 45 -4.26 22.26 0.86
CA PRO A 45 -4.94 22.11 2.14
C PRO A 45 -4.18 21.20 3.10
N ASP A 46 -4.22 21.57 4.38
CA ASP A 46 -3.59 20.78 5.46
C ASP A 46 -4.15 19.37 5.54
N GLY A 47 -3.27 18.43 5.88
CA GLY A 47 -3.63 17.03 6.06
C GLY A 47 -3.95 16.28 4.77
N GLN A 48 -3.76 16.90 3.61
CA GLN A 48 -3.93 16.26 2.33
C GLN A 48 -2.60 15.74 1.77
N GLN A 49 -2.67 14.70 0.95
CA GLN A 49 -1.49 14.12 0.34
C GLN A 49 -1.04 14.95 -0.86
N HIS A 50 0.26 15.24 -0.94
CA HIS A 50 0.86 15.98 -2.04
C HIS A 50 1.94 15.13 -2.71
N PHE A 51 2.14 15.36 -4.01
CA PHE A 51 3.27 14.79 -4.71
C PHE A 51 4.58 15.48 -4.26
N TRP A 52 5.64 14.72 -4.13
CA TRP A 52 6.97 15.25 -3.82
C TRP A 52 7.61 16.02 -4.99
N GLY A 53 7.18 15.70 -6.20
CA GLY A 53 7.60 16.34 -7.43
C GLY A 53 6.63 16.01 -8.54
N LYS A 54 6.74 16.72 -9.67
CA LYS A 54 5.86 16.53 -10.81
C LYS A 54 6.10 15.16 -11.45
N PRO A 55 5.10 14.27 -11.45
CA PRO A 55 5.22 12.97 -12.12
C PRO A 55 5.37 13.09 -13.63
N LEU A 56 5.82 12.02 -14.28
CA LEU A 56 6.01 11.98 -15.74
C LEU A 56 4.75 12.36 -16.53
N TRP A 57 3.59 12.01 -16.02
CA TRP A 57 2.28 12.28 -16.65
C TRP A 57 1.53 13.47 -16.03
N GLY A 58 2.25 14.34 -15.33
CA GLY A 58 1.64 15.43 -14.55
C GLY A 58 1.09 14.94 -13.21
N TYR A 59 0.44 15.83 -12.50
CA TYR A 59 -0.25 15.49 -11.24
C TYR A 59 -1.56 14.78 -11.56
N TYR A 60 -1.75 13.60 -10.97
CA TYR A 60 -2.90 12.73 -11.26
C TYR A 60 -3.58 12.26 -9.97
N ASP A 61 -4.81 11.84 -10.11
CA ASP A 61 -5.53 11.11 -9.07
C ASP A 61 -5.20 9.60 -9.17
N SER A 62 -5.00 8.94 -8.03
CA SER A 62 -4.73 7.48 -8.00
C SER A 62 -5.86 6.65 -8.62
N ALA A 63 -7.07 7.20 -8.72
CA ALA A 63 -8.21 6.56 -9.39
C ALA A 63 -8.27 6.83 -10.90
N ASP A 64 -7.32 7.57 -11.48
CA ASP A 64 -7.28 7.78 -12.93
C ASP A 64 -6.98 6.48 -13.67
N GLU A 65 -7.97 5.95 -14.39
CA GLU A 65 -7.87 4.67 -15.10
C GLU A 65 -6.76 4.66 -16.16
N TRP A 66 -6.56 5.78 -16.87
CA TRP A 66 -5.50 5.86 -17.87
C TRP A 66 -4.13 5.72 -17.22
N VAL A 67 -3.91 6.41 -16.10
CA VAL A 67 -2.66 6.31 -15.33
C VAL A 67 -2.46 4.90 -14.79
N ILE A 68 -3.49 4.29 -14.20
CA ILE A 68 -3.45 2.92 -13.70
C ILE A 68 -3.04 1.97 -14.83
N ARG A 69 -3.68 2.06 -16.00
CA ARG A 69 -3.35 1.22 -17.17
C ARG A 69 -1.88 1.37 -17.58
N ARG A 70 -1.39 2.60 -17.65
CA ARG A 70 0.02 2.86 -18.02
C ARG A 70 0.99 2.33 -16.97
N GLN A 71 0.68 2.47 -15.67
CA GLN A 71 1.49 1.92 -14.60
C GLN A 71 1.55 0.39 -14.67
N ILE A 72 0.41 -0.29 -14.78
CA ILE A 72 0.36 -1.75 -14.87
C ILE A 72 1.09 -2.25 -16.14
N GLU A 73 0.95 -1.57 -17.28
CA GLU A 73 1.69 -1.89 -18.51
C GLU A 73 3.21 -1.81 -18.30
N LEU A 74 3.69 -0.72 -17.68
CA LEU A 74 5.12 -0.56 -17.40
C LEU A 74 5.64 -1.61 -16.42
N LEU A 75 4.86 -1.98 -15.41
CA LEU A 75 5.22 -3.02 -14.44
C LEU A 75 5.29 -4.40 -15.12
N MET A 76 4.38 -4.72 -16.04
CA MET A 76 4.48 -5.93 -16.87
C MET A 76 5.77 -5.96 -17.69
N LEU A 77 6.08 -4.85 -18.38
CA LEU A 77 7.30 -4.74 -19.17
C LEU A 77 8.58 -4.82 -18.34
N ALA A 78 8.53 -4.36 -17.11
CA ALA A 78 9.63 -4.47 -16.15
C ALA A 78 9.78 -5.86 -15.53
N GLY A 79 8.84 -6.78 -15.76
CA GLY A 79 8.86 -8.12 -15.19
C GLY A 79 8.53 -8.17 -13.70
N VAL A 80 7.70 -7.24 -13.21
CA VAL A 80 7.20 -7.27 -11.84
C VAL A 80 6.13 -8.36 -11.71
N ASP A 81 6.30 -9.25 -10.74
CA ASP A 81 5.40 -10.40 -10.54
C ASP A 81 4.16 -10.04 -9.71
N PHE A 82 4.32 -9.15 -8.74
CA PHE A 82 3.21 -8.71 -7.91
C PHE A 82 3.38 -7.28 -7.40
N ILE A 83 2.24 -6.67 -7.06
CA ILE A 83 2.19 -5.38 -6.37
C ILE A 83 1.62 -5.56 -4.98
N VAL A 84 2.06 -4.70 -4.06
CA VAL A 84 1.60 -4.70 -2.68
C VAL A 84 0.93 -3.36 -2.40
N PHE A 85 -0.37 -3.38 -2.18
CA PHE A 85 -1.12 -2.19 -1.80
C PHE A 85 -0.77 -1.76 -0.38
N ASP A 86 -0.36 -0.51 -0.23
CA ASP A 86 -0.10 0.07 1.09
C ASP A 86 -1.42 0.50 1.74
N THR A 87 -1.82 -0.25 2.76
CA THR A 87 -2.96 0.04 3.63
C THR A 87 -2.52 0.10 5.11
N THR A 88 -1.26 0.48 5.33
CA THR A 88 -0.64 0.50 6.66
C THR A 88 -1.23 1.55 7.60
N ASN A 89 -1.99 2.49 7.07
CA ASN A 89 -2.66 3.58 7.80
C ASN A 89 -4.14 3.29 8.14
N ALA A 90 -4.54 2.03 8.15
CA ALA A 90 -5.91 1.57 8.39
C ALA A 90 -6.95 2.08 7.36
N ARG A 91 -6.51 2.44 6.15
CA ARG A 91 -7.39 2.86 5.05
C ARG A 91 -7.17 1.96 3.84
N THR A 92 -8.26 1.43 3.29
CA THR A 92 -8.20 0.47 2.18
C THR A 92 -8.30 1.10 0.79
N TYR A 93 -8.88 2.30 0.68
CA TYR A 93 -9.09 3.02 -0.59
C TYR A 93 -9.82 2.18 -1.66
N PRO A 94 -11.04 1.67 -1.39
CA PRO A 94 -11.73 0.73 -2.30
C PRO A 94 -11.95 1.32 -3.69
N GLN A 95 -12.23 2.62 -3.81
CA GLN A 95 -12.40 3.31 -5.08
C GLN A 95 -11.15 3.27 -5.98
N VAL A 96 -9.96 3.03 -5.40
CA VAL A 96 -8.69 2.92 -6.14
C VAL A 96 -8.31 1.47 -6.37
N TYR A 97 -8.25 0.64 -5.30
CA TYR A 97 -7.79 -0.74 -5.49
C TYR A 97 -8.74 -1.55 -6.38
N GLU A 98 -10.05 -1.32 -6.33
CA GLU A 98 -10.98 -2.01 -7.22
C GLU A 98 -10.74 -1.66 -8.69
N GLN A 99 -10.41 -0.41 -9.00
CA GLN A 99 -10.02 -0.02 -10.36
C GLN A 99 -8.70 -0.68 -10.80
N VAL A 100 -7.69 -0.72 -9.91
CA VAL A 100 -6.42 -1.38 -10.22
C VAL A 100 -6.65 -2.88 -10.49
N LEU A 101 -7.43 -3.56 -9.65
CA LEU A 101 -7.76 -4.97 -9.84
C LEU A 101 -8.57 -5.23 -11.11
N ALA A 102 -9.51 -4.32 -11.45
CA ALA A 102 -10.26 -4.40 -12.71
C ALA A 102 -9.35 -4.25 -13.94
N VAL A 103 -8.38 -3.33 -13.90
CA VAL A 103 -7.38 -3.16 -14.96
C VAL A 103 -6.50 -4.41 -15.09
N ILE A 104 -6.04 -4.99 -13.98
CA ILE A 104 -5.29 -6.25 -13.98
C ILE A 104 -6.10 -7.35 -14.67
N GLN A 105 -7.37 -7.54 -14.31
CA GLN A 105 -8.24 -8.53 -14.96
C GLN A 105 -8.44 -8.26 -16.45
N ALA A 106 -8.60 -7.00 -16.84
CA ALA A 106 -8.74 -6.64 -18.25
C ALA A 106 -7.50 -7.02 -19.07
N TYR A 107 -6.30 -6.81 -18.53
CA TYR A 107 -5.06 -7.27 -19.17
C TYR A 107 -4.96 -8.80 -19.22
N GLN A 108 -5.35 -9.50 -18.17
CA GLN A 108 -5.40 -10.98 -18.16
C GLN A 108 -6.36 -11.52 -19.23
N GLN A 109 -7.54 -10.93 -19.36
CA GLN A 109 -8.53 -11.29 -20.40
C GLN A 109 -8.00 -11.02 -21.82
N ALA A 110 -7.15 -10.01 -21.98
CA ALA A 110 -6.49 -9.72 -23.24
C ALA A 110 -5.27 -10.63 -23.53
N GLY A 111 -4.99 -11.60 -22.64
CA GLY A 111 -3.88 -12.56 -22.79
C GLY A 111 -2.52 -12.06 -22.30
N TRP A 112 -2.49 -10.95 -21.57
CA TRP A 112 -1.29 -10.44 -20.92
C TRP A 112 -1.08 -11.09 -19.54
N ASN A 113 0.14 -10.97 -19.01
CA ASN A 113 0.50 -11.43 -17.66
C ASN A 113 0.84 -10.24 -16.74
N PRO A 114 -0.16 -9.48 -16.28
CA PRO A 114 0.05 -8.37 -15.36
C PRO A 114 0.46 -8.86 -13.97
N PRO A 115 1.14 -8.01 -13.16
CA PRO A 115 1.39 -8.30 -11.76
C PRO A 115 0.07 -8.55 -11.03
N ARG A 116 0.07 -9.46 -10.07
CA ARG A 116 -1.06 -9.68 -9.16
C ARG A 116 -0.90 -8.85 -7.90
N ALA A 117 -1.98 -8.69 -7.13
CA ALA A 117 -1.97 -7.79 -5.98
C ALA A 117 -2.13 -8.51 -4.65
N ALA A 118 -1.43 -8.00 -3.64
CA ALA A 118 -1.58 -8.33 -2.22
C ALA A 118 -1.77 -7.04 -1.41
N PHE A 119 -2.13 -7.15 -0.14
CA PHE A 119 -2.27 -5.99 0.76
C PHE A 119 -1.26 -6.07 1.90
N TYR A 120 -0.78 -4.90 2.31
CA TYR A 120 0.06 -4.72 3.49
C TYR A 120 -0.68 -3.86 4.50
N THR A 121 -0.97 -4.41 5.67
CA THR A 121 -1.62 -3.72 6.78
C THR A 121 -0.63 -3.54 7.93
N HIS A 122 -0.84 -2.54 8.77
CA HIS A 122 -0.04 -2.32 9.98
C HIS A 122 -0.89 -1.74 11.10
N SER A 123 -1.29 -0.46 11.01
CA SER A 123 -2.19 0.14 12.00
C SER A 123 -3.60 -0.43 11.85
N HIS A 124 -4.21 -0.80 12.98
CA HIS A 124 -5.53 -1.46 13.03
C HIS A 124 -5.60 -2.64 12.04
N SER A 125 -4.57 -3.45 12.07
CA SER A 125 -4.35 -4.51 11.08
C SER A 125 -5.51 -5.50 11.04
N LEU A 126 -5.99 -5.96 12.21
CA LEU A 126 -7.08 -6.94 12.29
C LEU A 126 -8.39 -6.40 11.71
N ASP A 127 -8.70 -5.13 11.98
CA ASP A 127 -9.90 -4.49 11.43
C ASP A 127 -9.79 -4.33 9.92
N THR A 128 -8.61 -3.90 9.43
CA THR A 128 -8.34 -3.76 8.01
C THR A 128 -8.46 -5.10 7.29
N VAL A 129 -7.91 -6.18 7.86
CA VAL A 129 -8.06 -7.54 7.31
C VAL A 129 -9.53 -7.94 7.21
N ARG A 130 -10.34 -7.69 8.26
CA ARG A 130 -11.78 -8.00 8.22
C ARG A 130 -12.51 -7.23 7.13
N VAL A 131 -12.25 -5.94 7.01
CA VAL A 131 -12.86 -5.10 5.96
C VAL A 131 -12.51 -5.65 4.58
N LEU A 132 -11.23 -5.92 4.32
CA LEU A 132 -10.80 -6.48 3.03
C LEU A 132 -11.41 -7.86 2.78
N TYR A 133 -11.47 -8.71 3.80
CA TYR A 133 -12.08 -10.03 3.67
C TYR A 133 -13.56 -9.92 3.28
N GLU A 134 -14.35 -9.14 4.01
CA GLU A 134 -15.78 -9.00 3.80
C GLU A 134 -16.14 -8.31 2.48
N GLU A 135 -15.38 -7.28 2.09
CA GLU A 135 -15.74 -6.44 0.95
C GLU A 135 -15.15 -6.93 -0.38
N LEU A 136 -14.00 -7.60 -0.35
CA LEU A 136 -13.27 -8.00 -1.54
C LEU A 136 -13.15 -9.53 -1.68
N TYR A 137 -12.60 -10.20 -0.66
CA TYR A 137 -12.19 -11.59 -0.78
C TYR A 137 -13.34 -12.58 -0.64
N ARG A 138 -14.18 -12.46 0.37
CA ARG A 138 -15.33 -13.34 0.56
C ARG A 138 -16.32 -13.31 -0.62
N PRO A 139 -16.64 -12.14 -1.20
CA PRO A 139 -17.46 -12.09 -2.42
C PRO A 139 -16.75 -12.62 -3.67
N GLY A 140 -15.44 -12.86 -3.63
CA GLY A 140 -14.67 -13.31 -4.77
C GLY A 140 -14.42 -12.25 -5.84
N LYS A 141 -14.51 -10.95 -5.49
CA LYS A 141 -14.27 -9.87 -6.43
C LYS A 141 -12.83 -9.91 -6.96
N PHE A 142 -12.66 -9.88 -8.26
CA PHE A 142 -11.35 -9.83 -8.91
C PHE A 142 -10.40 -10.98 -8.53
N ALA A 143 -10.90 -12.18 -8.24
CA ALA A 143 -10.12 -13.30 -7.69
C ALA A 143 -8.88 -13.68 -8.52
N SER A 144 -8.93 -13.53 -9.85
CA SER A 144 -7.77 -13.81 -10.72
C SER A 144 -6.63 -12.80 -10.56
N ALA A 145 -6.91 -11.62 -10.00
CA ALA A 145 -5.92 -10.57 -9.77
C ALA A 145 -5.22 -10.69 -8.41
N TRP A 146 -5.65 -11.59 -7.52
CA TRP A 146 -4.99 -11.76 -6.20
C TRP A 146 -3.68 -12.51 -6.33
N TYR A 147 -2.64 -11.99 -5.71
CA TYR A 147 -1.36 -12.70 -5.61
C TYR A 147 -1.50 -13.88 -4.64
N GLN A 148 -1.09 -15.05 -5.10
CA GLN A 148 -1.17 -16.29 -4.34
C GLN A 148 0.21 -16.68 -3.83
N LEU A 149 0.30 -16.99 -2.55
CA LEU A 149 1.47 -17.60 -1.93
C LEU A 149 1.03 -18.91 -1.25
N ASP A 150 1.70 -20.00 -1.57
CA ASP A 150 1.36 -21.34 -1.06
C ASP A 150 -0.10 -21.75 -1.32
N GLY A 151 -0.65 -21.31 -2.45
CA GLY A 151 -2.00 -21.65 -2.89
C GLY A 151 -3.13 -20.87 -2.25
N LYS A 152 -2.84 -19.87 -1.43
CA LYS A 152 -3.81 -18.97 -0.80
C LYS A 152 -3.46 -17.50 -1.10
N PRO A 153 -4.43 -16.55 -1.08
CA PRO A 153 -4.12 -15.14 -1.22
C PRO A 153 -3.14 -14.67 -0.16
N LEU A 154 -2.10 -13.93 -0.57
CA LEU A 154 -1.16 -13.32 0.36
C LEU A 154 -1.76 -12.08 1.01
N ILE A 155 -1.63 -11.98 2.32
CA ILE A 155 -1.85 -10.75 3.07
C ILE A 155 -0.71 -10.53 4.08
N ILE A 156 -0.18 -9.31 4.15
CA ILE A 156 0.81 -8.93 5.15
C ILE A 156 0.04 -8.25 6.29
N ALA A 157 -0.09 -8.96 7.41
CA ALA A 157 -0.93 -8.53 8.51
C ALA A 157 -0.57 -9.25 9.83
N TYR A 158 -1.02 -8.68 10.96
CA TYR A 158 -1.03 -9.40 12.21
C TYR A 158 -2.16 -10.45 12.23
N THR A 159 -1.91 -11.56 12.92
CA THR A 159 -2.88 -12.67 13.07
C THR A 159 -3.54 -12.72 14.45
N ALA A 160 -3.10 -11.87 15.37
CA ALA A 160 -3.59 -11.80 16.75
C ALA A 160 -3.66 -10.34 17.21
N SER A 161 -4.50 -10.08 18.21
CA SER A 161 -4.74 -8.73 18.75
C SER A 161 -3.52 -8.14 19.48
N ALA A 162 -2.69 -8.97 20.11
CA ALA A 162 -1.60 -8.47 20.95
C ALA A 162 -0.60 -7.56 20.23
N PRO A 163 -0.03 -7.91 19.06
CA PRO A 163 0.84 -7.01 18.32
C PRO A 163 0.11 -5.77 17.77
N ASP A 164 -1.14 -5.91 17.36
CA ASP A 164 -1.96 -4.80 16.85
C ASP A 164 -2.28 -3.78 17.96
N LEU A 165 -2.56 -4.26 19.17
CA LEU A 165 -2.74 -3.42 20.37
C LEU A 165 -1.43 -2.73 20.79
N ALA A 166 -0.30 -3.43 20.69
CA ALA A 166 0.99 -2.84 21.01
C ALA A 166 1.34 -1.68 20.06
N GLU A 167 1.06 -1.83 18.77
CA GLU A 167 1.21 -0.77 17.78
C GLU A 167 0.28 0.41 18.06
N ALA A 168 -1.01 0.16 18.32
CA ALA A 168 -1.98 1.19 18.65
C ALA A 168 -1.58 1.99 19.91
N ALA A 169 -1.05 1.32 20.93
CA ALA A 169 -0.57 1.96 22.15
C ALA A 169 0.62 2.89 21.90
N ILE A 170 1.57 2.52 21.03
CA ILE A 170 2.70 3.36 20.64
C ILE A 170 2.21 4.67 19.99
N ARG A 171 1.12 4.61 19.24
CA ARG A 171 0.48 5.77 18.60
C ARG A 171 -0.45 6.56 19.51
N GLY A 172 -0.62 6.13 20.74
CA GLY A 172 -1.50 6.77 21.73
C GLY A 172 -2.98 6.41 21.57
N ASP A 173 -3.33 5.44 20.73
CA ASP A 173 -4.70 4.96 20.58
C ASP A 173 -5.02 3.87 21.62
N THR A 174 -5.26 4.32 22.84
CA THR A 174 -5.58 3.42 23.97
C THR A 174 -7.03 2.94 23.99
N ALA A 175 -7.88 3.46 23.12
CA ALA A 175 -9.27 3.05 22.98
C ALA A 175 -9.46 1.89 21.99
N TYR A 176 -8.46 1.61 21.17
CA TYR A 176 -8.52 0.54 20.21
C TYR A 176 -8.65 -0.83 20.87
N SER A 177 -9.60 -1.62 20.41
CA SER A 177 -9.90 -2.96 20.94
C SER A 177 -10.39 -3.87 19.81
N PRO A 178 -9.48 -4.45 19.02
CA PRO A 178 -9.87 -5.31 17.90
C PRO A 178 -10.47 -6.62 18.40
N ALA A 179 -11.44 -7.13 17.64
CA ALA A 179 -11.82 -8.53 17.80
C ALA A 179 -10.74 -9.43 17.16
N GLU A 180 -10.57 -10.65 17.65
CA GLU A 180 -9.69 -11.64 17.00
C GLU A 180 -10.23 -12.01 15.60
N LEU A 181 -9.33 -12.39 14.70
CA LEU A 181 -9.74 -12.90 13.40
C LEU A 181 -10.42 -14.27 13.55
N SER A 182 -11.48 -14.50 12.79
CA SER A 182 -12.16 -15.79 12.79
C SER A 182 -11.26 -16.89 12.20
N PRO A 183 -11.48 -18.18 12.58
CA PRO A 183 -10.77 -19.30 11.97
C PRO A 183 -10.92 -19.34 10.43
N GLU A 184 -12.06 -18.90 9.93
CA GLU A 184 -12.33 -18.80 8.49
C GLU A 184 -11.36 -17.83 7.81
N ILE A 185 -11.15 -16.64 8.37
CA ILE A 185 -10.21 -15.63 7.84
C ILE A 185 -8.78 -16.13 7.96
N LEU A 186 -8.42 -16.71 9.10
CA LEU A 186 -7.07 -17.25 9.33
C LEU A 186 -6.73 -18.39 8.36
N ASP A 187 -7.71 -19.22 7.96
CA ASP A 187 -7.49 -20.30 6.99
C ASP A 187 -7.52 -19.82 5.54
N PHE A 188 -8.19 -18.71 5.25
CA PHE A 188 -8.36 -18.20 3.89
C PHE A 188 -7.05 -17.65 3.28
N PHE A 189 -6.24 -16.95 4.08
CA PHE A 189 -5.02 -16.29 3.62
C PHE A 189 -3.75 -17.07 3.94
N THR A 190 -2.70 -16.81 3.16
CA THR A 190 -1.33 -16.95 3.61
C THR A 190 -0.91 -15.64 4.27
N PHE A 191 -0.70 -15.67 5.58
CA PHE A 191 -0.25 -14.50 6.34
C PHE A 191 1.28 -14.39 6.34
N LYS A 192 1.77 -13.15 6.15
CA LYS A 192 3.14 -12.77 6.50
C LYS A 192 3.08 -11.65 7.54
N ARG A 193 3.98 -11.71 8.51
CA ARG A 193 4.04 -10.71 9.56
C ARG A 193 4.58 -9.39 9.00
N PRO A 194 3.96 -8.22 9.27
CA PRO A 194 4.55 -6.93 8.94
C PRO A 194 5.90 -6.75 9.65
N GLN A 195 6.91 -6.25 8.95
CA GLN A 195 8.16 -5.78 9.54
C GLN A 195 8.22 -4.27 9.35
N TRP A 196 7.93 -3.54 10.41
CA TRP A 196 8.01 -2.09 10.42
C TRP A 196 9.46 -1.64 10.74
N PRO A 197 9.94 -0.50 10.25
CA PRO A 197 11.33 -0.07 10.43
C PRO A 197 11.80 0.08 11.89
N PHE A 198 10.87 0.33 12.80
CA PHE A 198 11.16 0.50 14.23
C PHE A 198 10.89 -0.75 15.08
N ASP A 199 10.34 -1.78 14.47
CA ASP A 199 10.10 -3.03 15.16
C ASP A 199 11.43 -3.80 15.40
N PRO A 200 11.48 -4.66 16.42
CA PRO A 200 12.52 -5.66 16.49
C PRO A 200 12.58 -6.48 15.20
N PHE A 201 13.79 -6.87 14.81
CA PHE A 201 13.96 -7.71 13.62
C PHE A 201 13.22 -9.05 13.75
N TYR A 202 12.35 -9.33 12.79
CA TYR A 202 11.65 -10.61 12.66
C TYR A 202 12.22 -11.38 11.48
N PRO A 203 12.81 -12.58 11.71
CA PRO A 203 13.40 -13.37 10.61
C PRO A 203 12.39 -13.80 9.54
N ASP A 204 11.10 -13.86 9.88
CA ASP A 204 9.97 -14.21 9.03
C ASP A 204 9.11 -12.99 8.63
N GLY A 205 9.58 -11.78 8.96
CA GLY A 205 8.90 -10.54 8.64
C GLY A 205 8.82 -10.28 7.14
N PHE A 206 7.81 -9.55 6.72
CA PHE A 206 7.73 -9.00 5.37
C PHE A 206 8.03 -7.50 5.45
N PRO A 207 9.21 -7.03 4.97
CA PRO A 207 9.64 -5.66 5.21
C PRO A 207 8.81 -4.65 4.43
N TRP A 208 8.49 -3.52 5.07
CA TRP A 208 7.89 -2.35 4.43
C TRP A 208 8.98 -1.51 3.76
N ILE A 209 9.74 -0.74 4.53
CA ILE A 209 10.94 0.00 4.08
C ILE A 209 12.06 -0.33 5.06
N GLU A 210 13.22 -0.77 4.54
CA GLU A 210 14.39 -1.02 5.37
C GLU A 210 15.28 0.21 5.40
N TRP A 211 15.59 0.67 6.62
CA TRP A 211 16.49 1.80 6.82
C TRP A 211 17.92 1.38 7.17
N THR A 212 18.12 0.08 7.34
CA THR A 212 19.41 -0.50 7.71
C THR A 212 20.18 -0.96 6.47
N TYR A 213 21.48 -0.70 6.45
CA TYR A 213 22.38 -1.15 5.39
C TYR A 213 23.55 -1.95 5.96
N PRO A 214 23.94 -3.11 5.39
CA PRO A 214 23.23 -3.79 4.28
C PRO A 214 21.82 -4.18 4.69
N GLN A 215 20.91 -4.19 3.72
CA GLN A 215 19.52 -4.56 4.00
C GLN A 215 19.42 -6.02 4.44
N PRO A 216 18.68 -6.31 5.52
CA PRO A 216 18.61 -7.67 6.06
C PRO A 216 17.76 -8.59 5.17
N LEU A 217 17.99 -9.88 5.29
CA LEU A 217 17.16 -10.92 4.70
C LEU A 217 16.17 -11.43 5.75
N HIS A 218 14.87 -11.33 5.46
CA HIS A 218 13.79 -11.85 6.28
C HIS A 218 13.32 -13.19 5.70
N GLY A 219 13.92 -14.31 6.18
CA GLY A 219 13.69 -15.61 5.56
C GLY A 219 14.22 -15.62 4.12
N ASP A 220 13.29 -15.59 3.17
CA ASP A 220 13.56 -15.54 1.74
C ASP A 220 13.17 -14.20 1.08
N VAL A 221 12.78 -13.20 1.90
CA VAL A 221 12.34 -11.87 1.45
C VAL A 221 13.38 -10.81 1.79
N MET A 222 13.73 -10.01 0.81
CA MET A 222 14.60 -8.84 0.98
C MET A 222 13.90 -7.61 0.43
N ASN A 223 13.86 -6.54 1.21
CA ASN A 223 13.50 -5.22 0.70
C ASN A 223 14.68 -4.62 -0.04
N VAL A 224 14.45 -4.09 -1.23
CA VAL A 224 15.44 -3.33 -1.99
C VAL A 224 14.87 -1.94 -2.19
N THR A 225 15.32 -1.00 -1.37
CA THR A 225 14.87 0.39 -1.43
C THR A 225 16.04 1.33 -1.65
N VAL A 226 15.81 2.37 -2.44
CA VAL A 226 16.71 3.53 -2.54
C VAL A 226 16.28 4.65 -1.57
N ALA A 227 15.11 4.52 -0.96
CA ALA A 227 14.65 5.44 0.07
C ALA A 227 15.49 5.22 1.34
N SER A 228 16.13 6.27 1.80
CA SER A 228 16.80 6.30 3.10
C SER A 228 16.11 7.32 3.98
N HIS A 229 15.93 6.99 5.25
CA HIS A 229 15.46 7.99 6.20
C HIS A 229 16.58 8.99 6.49
N PRO A 230 16.31 10.31 6.53
CA PRO A 230 17.35 11.33 6.68
C PRO A 230 18.12 11.27 8.00
N ASN A 231 17.68 10.47 8.95
CA ASN A 231 18.29 10.30 10.27
C ASN A 231 19.01 8.93 10.44
N VAL A 232 19.30 8.24 9.35
CA VAL A 232 20.06 6.98 9.34
C VAL A 232 21.40 7.18 8.66
#